data_980a4b1e90ac64670fb5ad96ef620620
#
_entry.id   980a4b1e90ac64670fb5ad96ef620620
#
_cell.length_a   1.000
_cell.length_b   1.000
_cell.length_c   1.000
_cell.angle_alpha   90.00
_cell.angle_beta   90.00
_cell.angle_gamma   90.00
#
_symmetry.space_group_name_H-M   'P 1'
#
loop_
_entity.id
_entity.type
_entity.pdbx_description
1 polymer ?
#
loop_
_entity_poly.entity_id
_entity_poly.type
_entity_poly.pdbx_seq_one_letter_code
_entity_poly.pdbx_strand_id
1 'polypeptide(L)'
;IAPNEDLVQSVEKLCLAQGFRNAFVRGALGSLTDACLAKSDGTCVDIRGPAAEIVSMAGEVRSHPDGSLQAALTGVVVDTNGHVYGGPFVPGANPVCVTFEVTLEEWLPSAAS
;
A
#
# COMPACT_ATOMS: atom_id res chain seq x y z
N ILE A 1 11.28 1.93 -0.29
CA ILE A 1 10.43 3.14 -0.37
C ILE A 1 10.98 4.16 0.60
N ALA A 2 11.25 5.34 0.12
CA ALA A 2 11.92 6.40 0.86
C ALA A 2 10.96 7.21 1.74
N PRO A 3 11.51 7.97 2.73
CA PRO A 3 10.68 8.83 3.58
C PRO A 3 9.84 9.83 2.76
N ASN A 4 8.64 10.11 3.25
CA ASN A 4 7.67 11.06 2.69
C ASN A 4 7.06 10.66 1.34
N GLU A 5 7.48 9.55 0.74
CA GLU A 5 6.78 9.00 -0.42
C GLU A 5 5.49 8.34 0.02
N ASP A 6 4.43 8.49 -0.77
CA ASP A 6 3.17 7.79 -0.48
C ASP A 6 3.32 6.29 -0.73
N LEU A 7 2.83 5.49 0.21
CA LEU A 7 2.96 4.04 0.16
C LEU A 7 2.31 3.44 -1.09
N VAL A 8 1.06 3.83 -1.38
CA VAL A 8 0.30 3.24 -2.50
C VAL A 8 0.94 3.59 -3.84
N GLN A 9 1.25 4.88 -4.03
CA GLN A 9 1.88 5.35 -5.26
C GLN A 9 3.28 4.76 -5.45
N SER A 10 4.02 4.57 -4.37
CA SER A 10 5.35 3.98 -4.43
C SER A 10 5.32 2.53 -4.85
N VAL A 11 4.33 1.76 -4.41
CA VAL A 11 4.15 0.37 -4.87
C VAL A 11 3.87 0.34 -6.37
N GLU A 12 3.05 1.26 -6.87
CA GLU A 12 2.80 1.38 -8.31
C GLU A 12 4.09 1.67 -9.08
N LYS A 13 4.89 2.61 -8.59
CA LYS A 13 6.18 2.95 -9.20
C LYS A 13 7.17 1.79 -9.19
N LEU A 14 7.22 1.04 -8.10
CA LEU A 14 8.09 -0.14 -8.01
C LEU A 14 7.71 -1.19 -9.04
N CYS A 15 6.42 -1.46 -9.20
CA CYS A 15 5.94 -2.41 -10.20
C CYS A 15 6.29 -1.94 -11.62
N LEU A 16 6.09 -0.66 -11.89
CA LEU A 16 6.42 -0.08 -13.20
C LEU A 16 7.92 -0.21 -13.49
N ALA A 17 8.77 0.10 -12.51
CA ALA A 17 10.23 0.01 -12.67
C ALA A 17 10.71 -1.41 -12.90
N GLN A 18 10.04 -2.42 -12.31
CA GLN A 18 10.36 -3.83 -12.50
C GLN A 18 9.73 -4.44 -13.76
N GLY A 19 8.92 -3.68 -14.45
CA GLY A 19 8.19 -4.19 -15.62
C GLY A 19 7.02 -5.11 -15.27
N PHE A 20 6.55 -5.10 -14.04
CA PHE A 20 5.40 -5.90 -13.62
C PHE A 20 4.12 -5.23 -14.10
N ARG A 21 3.28 -5.96 -14.78
CA ARG A 21 1.97 -5.48 -15.24
C ARG A 21 0.87 -5.77 -14.22
N ASN A 22 0.98 -6.91 -13.56
CA ASN A 22 0.08 -7.31 -12.49
C ASN A 22 0.92 -7.96 -11.40
N ALA A 23 0.61 -7.64 -10.16
CA ALA A 23 1.38 -8.17 -9.04
C ALA A 23 0.51 -8.31 -7.80
N PHE A 24 0.91 -9.20 -6.90
CA PHE A 24 0.36 -9.30 -5.56
C PHE A 24 1.34 -8.68 -4.56
N VAL A 25 0.80 -7.99 -3.58
CA VAL A 25 1.56 -7.57 -2.41
C VAL A 25 1.38 -8.63 -1.34
N ARG A 26 2.46 -9.30 -0.98
CA ARG A 26 2.44 -10.46 -0.07
C ARG A 26 2.84 -10.14 1.35
N GLY A 27 3.30 -8.95 1.59
CA GLY A 27 3.69 -8.52 2.91
C GLY A 27 4.41 -7.20 2.87
N ALA A 28 4.55 -6.60 4.04
CA ALA A 28 5.20 -5.33 4.19
C ALA A 28 5.78 -5.18 5.58
N LEU A 29 6.81 -4.35 5.68
CA LEU A 29 7.45 -4.03 6.94
C LEU A 29 7.82 -2.55 6.92
N GLY A 30 7.39 -1.83 7.95
CA GLY A 30 7.73 -0.42 8.07
C GLY A 30 6.68 0.38 8.81
N SER A 31 6.87 1.70 8.80
CA SER A 31 5.99 2.63 9.47
C SER A 31 5.67 3.82 8.59
N LEU A 32 4.55 4.45 8.90
CA LEU A 32 4.07 5.63 8.19
C LEU A 32 4.14 6.84 9.13
N THR A 33 4.37 8.02 8.56
CA THR A 33 4.24 9.27 9.30
C THR A 33 2.80 9.45 9.74
N ASP A 34 1.87 9.26 8.81
CA ASP A 34 0.44 9.22 9.04
C ASP A 34 -0.16 8.15 8.14
N ALA A 35 -1.32 7.65 8.49
CA ALA A 35 -2.07 6.72 7.66
C ALA A 35 -3.49 7.22 7.43
N CYS A 36 -4.06 6.87 6.29
CA CYS A 36 -5.45 7.17 5.98
C CYS A 36 -6.10 5.92 5.39
N LEU A 37 -7.08 5.39 6.10
CA LEU A 37 -7.80 4.19 5.70
C LEU A 37 -9.25 4.52 5.36
N ALA A 38 -9.73 3.97 4.25
CA ALA A 38 -11.10 4.20 3.81
C ALA A 38 -12.08 3.37 4.64
N LYS A 39 -13.25 3.93 4.89
CA LYS A 39 -14.39 3.25 5.53
C LYS A 39 -15.43 2.87 4.49
N SER A 40 -16.29 1.93 4.85
CA SER A 40 -17.35 1.46 3.96
C SER A 40 -18.39 2.53 3.61
N ASP A 41 -18.51 3.58 4.42
CA ASP A 41 -19.46 4.68 4.19
C ASP A 41 -18.91 5.79 3.27
N GLY A 42 -17.71 5.61 2.71
CA GLY A 42 -17.08 6.59 1.84
C GLY A 42 -16.22 7.62 2.55
N THR A 43 -16.22 7.64 3.88
CA THR A 43 -15.31 8.48 4.66
C THR A 43 -13.99 7.77 4.90
N CYS A 44 -13.02 8.44 5.52
CA CYS A 44 -11.75 7.81 5.88
C CYS A 44 -11.36 8.13 7.33
N VAL A 45 -10.53 7.26 7.89
CA VAL A 45 -9.94 7.45 9.22
C VAL A 45 -8.52 7.93 9.03
N ASP A 46 -8.20 9.09 9.61
CA ASP A 46 -6.83 9.59 9.68
C ASP A 46 -6.18 9.09 10.97
N ILE A 47 -5.08 8.38 10.80
CA ILE A 47 -4.31 7.82 11.91
C ILE A 47 -3.02 8.60 12.00
N ARG A 48 -2.92 9.40 13.03
CA ARG A 48 -1.76 10.26 13.20
C ARG A 48 -0.58 9.53 13.81
N GLY A 49 0.58 9.74 13.22
CA GLY A 49 1.86 9.29 13.74
C GLY A 49 2.61 10.44 14.42
N PRO A 50 3.94 10.40 14.33
CA PRO A 50 4.78 9.26 14.01
C PRO A 50 4.95 8.32 15.21
N ALA A 51 5.11 7.07 15.04
CA ALA A 51 5.01 6.38 13.77
C ALA A 51 3.83 5.43 13.82
N ALA A 52 3.01 5.45 12.79
CA ALA A 52 1.95 4.46 12.65
C ALA A 52 2.57 3.22 12.04
N GLU A 53 2.53 2.10 12.77
CA GLU A 53 3.19 0.87 12.31
C GLU A 53 2.24 -0.02 11.54
N ILE A 54 2.73 -0.59 10.44
CA ILE A 54 1.97 -1.56 9.67
C ILE A 54 2.23 -2.95 10.24
N VAL A 55 1.15 -3.58 10.70
CA VAL A 55 1.17 -4.94 11.23
C VAL A 55 1.01 -5.96 10.12
N SER A 56 0.16 -5.65 9.14
CA SER A 56 -0.02 -6.49 7.97
C SER A 56 -0.47 -5.64 6.80
N MET A 57 -0.13 -6.08 5.60
CA MET A 57 -0.58 -5.44 4.36
C MET A 57 -0.68 -6.48 3.26
N ALA A 58 -1.72 -6.37 2.47
CA ALA A 58 -1.93 -7.21 1.31
C ALA A 58 -2.64 -6.42 0.23
N GLY A 59 -2.60 -6.91 -0.99
CA GLY A 59 -3.30 -6.28 -2.08
C GLY A 59 -2.77 -6.71 -3.42
N GLU A 60 -3.15 -5.95 -4.43
CA GLU A 60 -2.73 -6.25 -5.79
C GLU A 60 -2.52 -4.97 -6.59
N VAL A 61 -1.71 -5.09 -7.61
CA VAL A 61 -1.47 -4.03 -8.60
C VAL A 61 -1.95 -4.57 -9.93
N ARG A 62 -2.78 -3.79 -10.60
CA ARG A 62 -3.35 -4.15 -11.90
C ARG A 62 -3.02 -3.11 -12.95
N SER A 63 -2.80 -3.58 -14.18
CA SER A 63 -2.60 -2.68 -15.31
C SER A 63 -3.93 -2.34 -15.98
N HIS A 64 -4.04 -1.09 -16.41
CA HIS A 64 -5.13 -0.61 -17.23
C HIS A 64 -4.77 -0.73 -18.72
N PRO A 65 -5.76 -0.69 -19.63
CA PRO A 65 -5.49 -0.76 -21.07
C PRO A 65 -4.55 0.33 -21.59
N ASP A 66 -4.49 1.49 -20.92
CA ASP A 66 -3.60 2.60 -21.29
C ASP A 66 -2.15 2.40 -20.81
N GLY A 67 -1.87 1.30 -20.12
CA GLY A 67 -0.54 0.99 -19.60
C GLY A 67 -0.27 1.52 -18.19
N SER A 68 -1.17 2.29 -17.62
CA SER A 68 -1.02 2.74 -16.24
C SER A 68 -1.29 1.61 -15.25
N LEU A 69 -0.74 1.74 -14.04
CA LEU A 69 -0.91 0.76 -12.98
C LEU A 69 -1.74 1.37 -11.85
N GLN A 70 -2.55 0.53 -11.22
CA GLN A 70 -3.34 0.91 -10.06
C GLN A 70 -3.15 -0.13 -8.97
N ALA A 71 -2.72 0.31 -7.79
CA ALA A 71 -2.59 -0.52 -6.61
C ALA A 71 -3.83 -0.37 -5.73
N ALA A 72 -4.31 -1.50 -5.23
CA ALA A 72 -5.36 -1.56 -4.22
C ALA A 72 -4.80 -2.31 -3.03
N LEU A 73 -4.45 -1.58 -1.98
CA LEU A 73 -3.78 -2.11 -0.80
C LEU A 73 -4.68 -1.99 0.41
N THR A 74 -4.75 -3.04 1.22
CA THR A 74 -5.41 -3.04 2.51
C THR A 74 -4.42 -3.44 3.58
N GLY A 75 -4.63 -2.97 4.79
CA GLY A 75 -3.73 -3.34 5.86
C GLY A 75 -4.28 -3.07 7.24
N VAL A 76 -3.49 -3.45 8.23
CA VAL A 76 -3.74 -3.22 9.65
C VAL A 76 -2.63 -2.33 10.17
N VAL A 77 -3.02 -1.24 10.81
CA VAL A 77 -2.10 -0.19 11.30
C VAL A 77 -2.33 -0.01 12.79
N VAL A 78 -1.24 0.15 13.54
CA VAL A 78 -1.29 0.45 14.97
C VAL A 78 -0.72 1.84 15.20
N ASP A 79 -1.47 2.69 15.90
CA ASP A 79 -1.00 4.04 16.23
C ASP A 79 -0.07 4.03 17.45
N THR A 80 0.43 5.22 17.83
CA THR A 80 1.37 5.35 18.94
C THR A 80 0.74 5.06 20.30
N ASN A 81 -0.58 5.02 20.39
CA ASN A 81 -1.33 4.68 21.60
C ASN A 81 -1.74 3.21 21.68
N GLY A 82 -1.36 2.41 20.68
CA GLY A 82 -1.69 1.00 20.62
C GLY A 82 -3.07 0.70 20.04
N HIS A 83 -3.76 1.68 19.48
CA HIS A 83 -5.04 1.45 18.82
C HIS A 83 -4.82 0.82 17.46
N VAL A 84 -5.66 -0.15 17.10
CA VAL A 84 -5.55 -0.94 15.88
C VAL A 84 -6.64 -0.53 14.91
N TYR A 85 -6.25 -0.28 13.66
CA TYR A 85 -7.15 0.11 12.58
C TYR A 85 -6.90 -0.78 11.38
N GLY A 86 -7.96 -1.14 10.66
CA GLY A 86 -7.84 -1.93 9.43
C GLY A 86 -8.68 -1.37 8.31
N GLY A 87 -8.22 -1.52 7.08
CA GLY A 87 -8.95 -1.11 5.90
C GLY A 87 -8.07 -0.78 4.71
N PRO A 88 -8.69 -0.37 3.59
CA PRO A 88 -7.96 0.06 2.40
C PRO A 88 -7.20 1.36 2.63
N PHE A 89 -5.96 1.42 2.17
CA PHE A 89 -5.18 2.65 2.18
C PHE A 89 -5.68 3.60 1.11
N VAL A 90 -5.89 4.87 1.48
CA VAL A 90 -6.28 5.91 0.53
C VAL A 90 -5.03 6.38 -0.22
N PRO A 91 -4.98 6.25 -1.56
CA PRO A 91 -3.82 6.69 -2.33
C PRO A 91 -3.47 8.16 -2.09
N GLY A 92 -2.19 8.45 -1.95
CA GLY A 92 -1.69 9.80 -1.75
C GLY A 92 -1.67 10.29 -0.31
N ALA A 93 -2.22 9.51 0.63
CA ALA A 93 -2.43 9.96 2.01
C ALA A 93 -1.66 9.16 3.07
N ASN A 94 -0.68 8.35 2.64
CA ASN A 94 0.06 7.46 3.56
C ASN A 94 1.58 7.63 3.40
N PRO A 95 2.14 8.77 3.85
CA PRO A 95 3.58 9.01 3.69
C PRO A 95 4.41 8.10 4.60
N VAL A 96 5.46 7.53 4.01
CA VAL A 96 6.39 6.65 4.70
C VAL A 96 7.22 7.47 5.70
N CYS A 97 7.41 6.95 6.92
CA CYS A 97 8.12 7.66 8.00
C CYS A 97 9.63 7.65 7.77
N VAL A 98 10.24 6.48 7.76
CA VAL A 98 11.69 6.35 7.57
C VAL A 98 11.97 5.57 6.30
N THR A 99 11.54 4.32 6.26
CA THR A 99 11.65 3.46 5.10
C THR A 99 10.54 2.42 5.15
N PHE A 100 10.32 1.77 4.03
CA PHE A 100 9.28 0.77 3.94
C PHE A 100 9.72 -0.32 2.97
N GLU A 101 9.57 -1.57 3.38
CA GLU A 101 9.88 -2.73 2.56
C GLU A 101 8.59 -3.45 2.20
N VAL A 102 8.46 -3.82 0.94
CA VAL A 102 7.32 -4.60 0.45
C VAL A 102 7.82 -5.82 -0.28
N THR A 103 7.05 -6.90 -0.18
CA THR A 103 7.27 -8.10 -0.98
C THR A 103 6.24 -8.14 -2.09
N LEU A 104 6.73 -8.15 -3.31
CA LEU A 104 5.92 -8.19 -4.51
C LEU A 104 6.11 -9.52 -5.24
N GLU A 105 5.00 -10.06 -5.73
CA GLU A 105 5.00 -11.28 -6.54
C GLU A 105 4.29 -10.99 -7.85
N GLU A 106 5.00 -11.15 -8.96
CA GLU A 106 4.40 -10.91 -10.26
C GLU A 106 3.36 -11.98 -10.57
N TRP A 107 2.20 -11.51 -11.01
CA TRP A 107 1.15 -12.38 -11.48
C TRP A 107 1.22 -12.46 -13.00
N LEU A 108 1.47 -13.66 -13.52
CA LEU A 108 1.51 -13.94 -14.94
C LEU A 108 0.26 -14.73 -15.31
N PRO A 109 -0.55 -14.21 -16.24
CA PRO A 109 -1.69 -15.01 -16.72
C PRO A 109 -1.18 -16.27 -17.39
N SER A 110 -1.91 -17.36 -17.18
CA SER A 110 -1.63 -18.62 -17.86
C SER A 110 -1.86 -18.47 -19.36
N ALA A 111 -1.06 -19.18 -20.16
CA ALA A 111 -1.22 -19.17 -21.61
C ALA A 111 -2.57 -19.77 -22.06
N ALA A 112 -3.23 -20.52 -21.18
CA ALA A 112 -4.54 -21.11 -21.44
C ALA A 112 -5.71 -20.22 -21.02
N SER A 113 -5.42 -19.10 -20.41
CA SER A 113 -6.46 -18.18 -19.93
C SER A 113 -6.68 -17.02 -20.87
#